data_43db37bdb25473f7f2032568bc383b13
#
_entry.id   43db37bdb25473f7f2032568bc383b13
#
_cell.length_a   1.000
_cell.length_b   1.000
_cell.length_c   1.000
_cell.angle_alpha   90.00
_cell.angle_beta   90.00
_cell.angle_gamma   90.00
#
_symmetry.space_group_name_H-M   'P 1'
#
loop_
_entity.id
_entity.type
_entity.pdbx_description
1 polymer ?
#
loop_
_entity_poly.entity_id
_entity_poly.type
_entity_poly.pdbx_seq_one_letter_code
_entity_poly.pdbx_strand_id
1 'polypeptide(L)'
;PNPVPPGYSGSIAIRGLTNNALVKITNLYGALVYQTRALGGQAIWDGKNTNGVKVASGIYLIICRDDSGLEKIATKITIVQGR
;
A
#
# COMPACT_ATOMS: atom_id res chain seq x y z
N PRO A 1 -5.06 5.60 -8.39
CA PRO A 1 -4.13 6.11 -9.39
C PRO A 1 -2.69 5.91 -8.96
N ASN A 2 -1.81 5.73 -9.92
CA ASN A 2 -0.38 5.59 -9.68
C ASN A 2 0.36 6.31 -10.81
N PRO A 3 1.02 7.46 -10.55
CA PRO A 3 1.22 8.05 -9.21
C PRO A 3 -0.08 8.65 -8.64
N VAL A 4 -0.09 8.80 -7.33
CA VAL A 4 -1.21 9.43 -6.63
C VAL A 4 -0.95 10.93 -6.62
N PRO A 5 -1.81 11.73 -7.28
CA PRO A 5 -1.55 13.15 -7.43
C PRO A 5 -1.80 13.93 -6.14
N PRO A 6 -1.25 15.15 -6.05
CA PRO A 6 -1.53 16.03 -4.92
C PRO A 6 -3.02 16.27 -4.75
N GLY A 7 -3.47 16.30 -3.50
CA GLY A 7 -4.85 16.56 -3.17
C GLY A 7 -5.79 15.39 -3.37
N TYR A 8 -5.31 14.25 -3.86
CA TYR A 8 -6.15 13.07 -3.99
C TYR A 8 -6.53 12.55 -2.61
N SER A 9 -7.82 12.39 -2.36
CA SER A 9 -8.34 11.94 -1.07
C SER A 9 -9.06 10.61 -1.14
N GLY A 10 -9.13 10.01 -2.33
CA GLY A 10 -9.80 8.72 -2.51
C GLY A 10 -8.94 7.55 -2.07
N SER A 11 -9.56 6.37 -2.07
CA SER A 11 -8.86 5.13 -1.76
C SER A 11 -8.07 4.64 -2.97
N ILE A 12 -6.99 3.94 -2.68
CA ILE A 12 -6.14 3.31 -3.69
C ILE A 12 -6.43 1.82 -3.64
N ALA A 13 -6.88 1.25 -4.76
CA ALA A 13 -7.18 -0.18 -4.86
C ALA A 13 -5.95 -0.92 -5.39
N ILE A 14 -5.55 -1.96 -4.69
CA ILE A 14 -4.46 -2.85 -5.08
C ILE A 14 -5.10 -4.19 -5.40
N ARG A 15 -4.99 -4.64 -6.65
CA ARG A 15 -5.65 -5.84 -7.16
C ARG A 15 -4.64 -6.90 -7.55
N GLY A 16 -5.15 -8.08 -7.89
CA GLY A 16 -4.31 -9.20 -8.33
C GLY A 16 -3.59 -9.90 -7.21
N LEU A 17 -4.07 -9.75 -5.98
CA LEU A 17 -3.47 -10.34 -4.79
C LEU A 17 -4.07 -11.70 -4.50
N THR A 18 -3.34 -12.53 -3.76
CA THR A 18 -3.90 -13.75 -3.19
C THR A 18 -4.95 -13.38 -2.17
N ASN A 19 -6.11 -14.06 -2.22
CA ASN A 19 -7.17 -13.80 -1.25
C ASN A 19 -6.65 -14.03 0.17
N ASN A 20 -7.01 -13.14 1.09
CA ASN A 20 -6.60 -13.17 2.48
C ASN A 20 -5.11 -12.91 2.72
N ALA A 21 -4.34 -12.57 1.70
CA ALA A 21 -2.94 -12.28 1.88
C ALA A 21 -2.72 -11.11 2.85
N LEU A 22 -1.69 -11.20 3.65
CA LEU A 22 -1.25 -10.07 4.46
C LEU A 22 -0.57 -9.06 3.55
N VAL A 23 -1.02 -7.82 3.60
CA VAL A 23 -0.51 -6.75 2.75
C VAL A 23 0.19 -5.73 3.62
N LYS A 24 1.49 -5.55 3.38
CA LYS A 24 2.30 -4.56 4.09
C LYS A 24 2.68 -3.46 3.12
N ILE A 25 2.52 -2.23 3.57
CA ILE A 25 2.95 -1.06 2.81
C ILE A 25 4.13 -0.46 3.54
N THR A 26 5.26 -0.37 2.86
CA THR A 26 6.50 0.12 3.45
C THR A 26 7.07 1.26 2.63
N ASN A 27 7.96 2.04 3.23
CA ASN A 27 8.79 2.95 2.46
C ASN A 27 9.95 2.18 1.81
N LEU A 28 10.83 2.87 1.10
CA LEU A 28 11.94 2.23 0.40
C LEU A 28 12.99 1.64 1.36
N TYR A 29 12.98 2.06 2.61
CA TYR A 29 13.89 1.53 3.63
C TYR A 29 13.32 0.29 4.33
N GLY A 30 12.10 -0.12 3.95
CA GLY A 30 11.45 -1.27 4.55
C GLY A 30 10.69 -0.97 5.83
N ALA A 31 10.58 0.29 6.22
CA ALA A 31 9.81 0.65 7.42
C ALA A 31 8.32 0.53 7.14
N LEU A 32 7.61 -0.16 8.01
CA LEU A 32 6.17 -0.39 7.87
C LEU A 32 5.41 0.92 8.01
N VAL A 33 4.53 1.19 7.05
CA VAL A 33 3.67 2.36 7.02
C VAL A 33 2.25 1.98 7.37
N TYR A 34 1.74 0.92 6.76
CA TYR A 34 0.38 0.46 6.95
C TYR A 34 0.30 -1.04 6.65
N GLN A 35 -0.67 -1.71 7.25
CA GLN A 35 -0.84 -3.15 7.07
C GLN A 35 -2.32 -3.45 7.00
N THR A 36 -2.69 -4.34 6.09
CA THR A 36 -4.07 -4.76 5.92
C THR A 36 -4.12 -6.18 5.35
N ARG A 37 -5.31 -6.67 5.04
CA ARG A 37 -5.50 -7.96 4.39
C ARG A 37 -6.25 -7.78 3.08
N ALA A 38 -5.89 -8.60 2.11
CA ALA A 38 -6.62 -8.64 0.85
C ALA A 38 -7.96 -9.35 1.06
N LEU A 39 -9.01 -8.78 0.50
CA LEU A 39 -10.34 -9.37 0.48
C LEU A 39 -10.73 -9.58 -0.97
N GLY A 40 -10.95 -10.84 -1.36
CA GLY A 40 -11.25 -11.17 -2.74
C GLY A 40 -10.11 -10.81 -3.69
N GLY A 41 -8.86 -10.90 -3.24
CA GLY A 41 -7.71 -10.56 -4.04
C GLY A 41 -7.43 -9.07 -4.17
N GLN A 42 -8.10 -8.24 -3.37
CA GLN A 42 -7.97 -6.78 -3.43
C GLN A 42 -7.70 -6.21 -2.05
N ALA A 43 -6.85 -5.21 -1.97
CA ALA A 43 -6.62 -4.43 -0.76
C ALA A 43 -6.88 -2.96 -1.05
N ILE A 44 -7.35 -2.23 -0.04
CA ILE A 44 -7.65 -0.81 -0.14
C ILE A 44 -6.72 -0.05 0.80
N TRP A 45 -6.09 1.00 0.29
CA TRP A 45 -5.24 1.88 1.09
C TRP A 45 -5.64 3.33 0.85
N ASP A 46 -5.79 4.06 1.93
CA ASP A 46 -6.22 5.47 1.89
C ASP A 46 -5.03 6.45 1.86
N GLY A 47 -3.82 5.95 1.72
CA GLY A 47 -2.63 6.81 1.69
C GLY A 47 -2.21 7.32 3.05
N LYS A 48 -2.70 6.70 4.11
CA LYS A 48 -2.37 7.11 5.47
C LYS A 48 -1.58 6.02 6.18
N ASN A 49 -0.78 6.44 7.16
CA ASN A 49 -0.07 5.49 8.01
C ASN A 49 -1.02 4.90 9.07
N THR A 50 -0.48 4.04 9.91
CA THR A 50 -1.26 3.38 10.97
C THR A 50 -1.93 4.39 11.92
N ASN A 51 -1.35 5.56 12.07
CA ASN A 51 -1.89 6.61 12.95
C ASN A 51 -2.91 7.52 12.25
N GLY A 52 -3.27 7.23 11.01
CA GLY A 52 -4.24 8.03 10.27
C GLY A 52 -3.68 9.31 9.67
N VAL A 53 -2.37 9.43 9.58
CA VAL A 53 -1.71 10.61 9.01
C VAL A 53 -1.31 10.33 7.57
N LYS A 54 -1.59 11.26 6.67
CA LYS A 54 -1.21 11.13 5.26
C LYS A 54 0.31 10.97 5.14
N VAL A 55 0.74 10.02 4.30
CA VAL A 55 2.16 9.76 4.10
C VAL A 55 2.78 10.87 3.26
N ALA A 56 4.09 11.05 3.43
CA ALA A 56 4.85 12.02 2.66
C ALA A 56 5.00 11.57 1.20
N SER A 57 5.36 12.49 0.33
CA SER A 57 5.72 12.17 -1.05
C SER A 57 6.83 11.14 -1.07
N GLY A 58 6.72 10.19 -1.97
CA GLY A 58 7.73 9.15 -2.10
C GLY A 58 7.19 7.91 -2.77
N ILE A 59 8.04 6.90 -2.83
CA ILE A 59 7.71 5.60 -3.38
C ILE A 59 7.45 4.65 -2.23
N TYR A 60 6.33 3.92 -2.30
CA TYR A 60 5.91 2.96 -1.28
C TYR A 60 5.81 1.58 -1.90
N LEU A 61 6.33 0.58 -1.20
CA LEU A 61 6.32 -0.80 -1.66
C LEU A 61 5.11 -1.52 -1.08
N ILE A 62 4.42 -2.27 -1.91
CA ILE A 62 3.29 -3.10 -1.51
C ILE A 62 3.79 -4.54 -1.47
N ILE A 63 3.89 -5.09 -0.28
CA ILE A 63 4.44 -6.43 -0.05
C ILE A 63 3.29 -7.35 0.36
N CYS A 64 3.18 -8.49 -0.31
CA CYS A 64 2.19 -9.51 -0.01
C CYS A 64 2.83 -10.73 0.61
N ARG A 65 2.22 -11.25 1.66
CA ARG A 65 2.58 -12.53 2.26
C ARG A 65 1.42 -13.50 2.08
N ASP A 66 1.66 -14.63 1.45
CA ASP A 66 0.64 -15.68 1.27
C ASP A 66 0.62 -16.64 2.46
N ASP A 67 -0.24 -17.67 2.37
CA ASP A 67 -0.42 -18.64 3.45
C ASP A 67 0.83 -19.48 3.71
N SER A 68 1.71 -19.61 2.73
CA SER A 68 2.97 -20.34 2.90
C SER A 68 4.03 -19.52 3.62
N GLY A 69 3.76 -18.24 3.87
CA GLY A 69 4.71 -17.33 4.47
C GLY A 69 5.65 -16.68 3.48
N LEU A 70 5.45 -16.93 2.19
CA LEU A 70 6.27 -16.32 1.14
C LEU A 70 5.87 -14.87 0.96
N GLU A 71 6.83 -13.96 1.09
CA GLU A 71 6.64 -12.54 0.83
C GLU A 71 7.22 -12.15 -0.50
N LYS A 72 6.53 -11.28 -1.22
CA LYS A 72 7.02 -10.70 -2.47
C LYS A 72 6.45 -9.31 -2.65
N ILE A 73 7.16 -8.50 -3.42
CA ILE A 73 6.67 -7.18 -3.78
C ILE A 73 5.62 -7.35 -4.87
N ALA A 74 4.38 -6.96 -4.58
CA ALA A 74 3.29 -7.02 -5.55
C ALA A 74 3.38 -5.85 -6.53
N THR A 75 3.64 -4.64 -6.00
CA THR A 75 3.78 -3.44 -6.81
C THR A 75 4.42 -2.34 -5.98
N LYS A 76 4.63 -1.19 -6.60
CA LYS A 76 5.04 0.02 -5.91
C LYS A 76 4.11 1.15 -6.30
N ILE A 77 3.91 2.10 -5.40
CA ILE A 77 3.05 3.26 -5.61
C ILE A 77 3.86 4.51 -5.34
N THR A 78 3.77 5.47 -6.26
CA THR A 78 4.38 6.78 -6.10
C THR A 78 3.31 7.75 -5.59
N ILE A 79 3.57 8.38 -4.46
CA ILE A 79 2.68 9.38 -3.87
C ILE A 79 3.33 10.75 -4.01
N VAL A 80 2.56 11.69 -4.54
CA VAL A 80 3.01 13.07 -4.69
C VAL A 80 2.09 13.94 -3.85
N GLN A 81 2.64 14.54 -2.80
CA GLN A 81 1.89 15.45 -1.94
C GLN A 81 2.14 16.87 -2.40
N GLY A 82 1.06 17.61 -2.62
CA GLY A 82 1.14 19.02 -2.90
C GLY A 82 1.14 19.84 -1.62
N ARG A 83 1.20 21.16 -1.80
CA ARG A 83 1.04 22.10 -0.70
C ARG A 83 -0.35 22.68 -0.71
#